data_5f98c18948ab2e0b1868322e9a406c23
#
_entry.id   5f98c18948ab2e0b1868322e9a406c23
#
_cell.length_a   1.000
_cell.length_b   1.000
_cell.length_c   1.000
_cell.angle_alpha   90.00
_cell.angle_beta   90.00
_cell.angle_gamma   90.00
#
_symmetry.space_group_name_H-M   'P 1'
#
loop_
_entity.id
_entity.type
_entity.pdbx_description
1 polymer ?
#
loop_
_entity_poly.entity_id
_entity_poly.type
_entity_poly.pdbx_seq_one_letter_code
_entity_poly.pdbx_strand_id
1 'polypeptide(L)'
;KVLALFLAVALWFAVGHEERMETTLSMPLELANIPPNLVITSEVPPALQVRVNGPGSAVRKLTQTRQAHTIDLSGSKPGRLAFSLSAKHFNFPRGVVVSRVTPNPLVLNLSPTITRTLQIQPVLEGKPPGGREVKSVQIRPSQITVQGPYQEIADLKFLTTLPLDLSLLTESTTVATDVDFKNLHLTPKEQAPILAEITIGPKEVTRSIPGVLVTAGPKKA
;
A
#
# COMPACT_ATOMS: atom_id res chain seq x y z
N LYS A 1 18.79 8.22 -71.36
CA LYS A 1 19.66 8.63 -70.21
C LYS A 1 18.94 9.61 -69.28
N VAL A 2 18.26 10.66 -69.81
CA VAL A 2 17.50 11.64 -68.96
C VAL A 2 16.33 11.01 -68.23
N LEU A 3 15.62 10.07 -68.91
CA LEU A 3 14.51 9.33 -68.28
C LEU A 3 14.99 8.43 -67.12
N ALA A 4 16.15 7.82 -67.21
CA ALA A 4 16.74 7.01 -66.16
C ALA A 4 17.16 7.85 -64.95
N LEU A 5 17.66 9.06 -65.17
CA LEU A 5 18.01 10.01 -64.14
C LEU A 5 16.75 10.48 -63.40
N PHE A 6 15.69 10.80 -64.11
CA PHE A 6 14.41 11.22 -63.55
C PHE A 6 13.77 10.11 -62.69
N LEU A 7 13.77 8.87 -63.18
CA LEU A 7 13.31 7.70 -62.42
C LEU A 7 14.16 7.46 -61.19
N ALA A 8 15.47 7.61 -61.24
CA ALA A 8 16.36 7.45 -60.08
C ALA A 8 16.12 8.52 -59.03
N VAL A 9 15.92 9.78 -59.43
CA VAL A 9 15.59 10.88 -58.52
C VAL A 9 14.18 10.73 -57.92
N ALA A 10 13.20 10.30 -58.73
CA ALA A 10 11.86 10.02 -58.27
C ALA A 10 11.83 8.85 -57.24
N LEU A 11 12.58 7.78 -57.49
CA LEU A 11 12.74 6.66 -56.61
C LEU A 11 13.46 7.06 -55.29
N TRP A 12 14.51 7.88 -55.43
CA TRP A 12 15.23 8.43 -54.25
C TRP A 12 14.31 9.29 -53.38
N PHE A 13 13.46 10.12 -53.98
CA PHE A 13 12.50 10.96 -53.25
C PHE A 13 11.38 10.12 -52.61
N ALA A 14 10.90 9.07 -53.29
CA ALA A 14 9.88 8.16 -52.77
C ALA A 14 10.39 7.29 -51.61
N VAL A 15 11.63 6.86 -51.63
CA VAL A 15 12.25 6.01 -50.61
C VAL A 15 12.87 6.84 -49.48
N GLY A 16 13.27 8.09 -49.74
CA GLY A 16 13.96 8.94 -48.75
C GLY A 16 13.07 9.62 -47.72
N HIS A 17 11.75 9.61 -47.88
CA HIS A 17 10.82 10.24 -46.94
C HIS A 17 10.30 9.20 -45.93
N GLU A 18 11.17 8.77 -45.02
CA GLU A 18 10.71 8.06 -43.85
C GLU A 18 10.14 9.11 -42.86
N GLU A 19 8.80 9.19 -42.78
CA GLU A 19 8.13 10.09 -41.85
C GLU A 19 8.55 9.79 -40.43
N ARG A 20 9.12 10.76 -39.76
CA ARG A 20 9.41 10.67 -38.31
C ARG A 20 8.12 10.75 -37.53
N MET A 21 7.93 9.80 -36.65
CA MET A 21 6.76 9.70 -35.79
C MET A 21 7.17 9.95 -34.37
N GLU A 22 6.40 10.81 -33.67
CA GLU A 22 6.53 10.98 -32.25
C GLU A 22 5.38 10.25 -31.55
N THR A 23 5.70 9.47 -30.52
CA THR A 23 4.69 8.77 -29.72
C THR A 23 5.14 8.64 -28.26
N THR A 24 4.18 8.39 -27.38
CA THR A 24 4.43 8.12 -25.95
C THR A 24 4.22 6.63 -25.69
N LEU A 25 5.24 5.99 -25.18
CA LEU A 25 5.23 4.58 -24.78
C LEU A 25 5.01 4.49 -23.27
N SER A 26 4.08 3.65 -22.83
CA SER A 26 3.92 3.28 -21.45
C SER A 26 4.75 2.02 -21.16
N MET A 27 5.80 2.17 -20.36
CA MET A 27 6.72 1.10 -20.02
C MET A 27 6.50 0.71 -18.54
N PRO A 28 6.04 -0.52 -18.25
CA PRO A 28 5.92 -0.99 -16.88
C PRO A 28 7.23 -0.83 -16.11
N LEU A 29 7.16 -0.33 -14.88
CA LEU A 29 8.30 -0.17 -14.00
C LEU A 29 8.40 -1.36 -13.06
N GLU A 30 9.55 -2.03 -13.08
CA GLU A 30 9.86 -3.13 -12.18
C GLU A 30 11.02 -2.73 -11.26
N LEU A 31 10.90 -3.03 -9.98
CA LEU A 31 11.95 -2.80 -8.99
C LEU A 31 12.52 -4.15 -8.60
N ALA A 32 13.83 -4.33 -8.80
CA ALA A 32 14.54 -5.57 -8.52
C ALA A 32 15.51 -5.40 -7.35
N ASN A 33 15.83 -6.53 -6.70
CA ASN A 33 16.87 -6.65 -5.68
C ASN A 33 16.70 -5.66 -4.52
N ILE A 34 15.45 -5.48 -4.03
CA ILE A 34 15.19 -4.67 -2.85
C ILE A 34 15.89 -5.34 -1.66
N PRO A 35 16.79 -4.62 -0.93
CA PRO A 35 17.44 -5.18 0.25
C PRO A 35 16.41 -5.63 1.30
N PRO A 36 16.59 -6.81 1.95
CA PRO A 36 15.58 -7.38 2.85
C PRO A 36 15.31 -6.57 4.11
N ASN A 37 16.23 -5.66 4.44
CA ASN A 37 16.12 -4.74 5.58
C ASN A 37 15.54 -3.37 5.21
N LEU A 38 15.09 -3.20 3.97
CA LEU A 38 14.51 -1.96 3.48
C LEU A 38 13.11 -2.19 2.91
N VAL A 39 12.28 -1.17 2.99
CA VAL A 39 10.96 -1.12 2.37
C VAL A 39 10.78 0.22 1.67
N ILE A 40 10.05 0.22 0.57
CA ILE A 40 9.72 1.44 -0.16
C ILE A 40 8.48 2.06 0.48
N THR A 41 8.61 3.30 0.93
CA THR A 41 7.54 4.07 1.59
C THR A 41 6.95 5.16 0.70
N SER A 42 7.54 5.40 -0.48
CA SER A 42 6.99 6.30 -1.47
C SER A 42 6.04 5.59 -2.41
N GLU A 43 5.11 6.34 -2.99
CA GLU A 43 4.30 5.85 -4.11
C GLU A 43 5.19 5.52 -5.32
N VAL A 44 5.04 4.32 -5.86
CA VAL A 44 5.77 3.85 -7.03
C VAL A 44 4.83 3.93 -8.24
N PRO A 45 5.17 4.71 -9.28
CA PRO A 45 4.34 4.75 -10.48
C PRO A 45 4.37 3.36 -11.16
N PRO A 46 3.22 2.86 -11.60
CA PRO A 46 3.14 1.53 -12.23
C PRO A 46 3.87 1.46 -13.57
N ALA A 47 4.06 2.60 -14.22
CA ALA A 47 4.73 2.69 -15.52
C ALA A 47 5.40 4.04 -15.72
N LEU A 48 6.47 4.03 -16.53
CA LEU A 48 7.12 5.23 -17.04
C LEU A 48 6.48 5.63 -18.36
N GLN A 49 6.22 6.91 -18.56
CA GLN A 49 5.80 7.47 -19.84
C GLN A 49 7.04 7.96 -20.58
N VAL A 50 7.39 7.27 -21.65
CA VAL A 50 8.59 7.57 -22.45
C VAL A 50 8.16 8.11 -23.81
N ARG A 51 8.42 9.39 -24.07
CA ARG A 51 8.16 10.02 -25.35
C ARG A 51 9.35 9.79 -26.28
N VAL A 52 9.10 9.17 -27.41
CA VAL A 52 10.10 8.82 -28.41
C VAL A 52 9.79 9.45 -29.76
N ASN A 53 10.84 9.78 -30.50
CA ASN A 53 10.77 10.28 -31.88
C ASN A 53 11.69 9.43 -32.75
N GLY A 54 11.19 8.93 -33.88
CA GLY A 54 11.98 8.11 -34.76
C GLY A 54 11.25 7.68 -36.03
N PRO A 55 11.88 6.84 -36.85
CA PRO A 55 11.26 6.26 -38.03
C PRO A 55 9.97 5.51 -37.69
N GLY A 56 8.89 5.75 -38.42
CA GLY A 56 7.57 5.19 -38.15
C GLY A 56 7.55 3.65 -38.06
N SER A 57 8.39 2.99 -38.81
CA SER A 57 8.57 1.52 -38.78
C SER A 57 9.15 1.04 -37.43
N ALA A 58 10.17 1.75 -36.93
CA ALA A 58 10.83 1.44 -35.66
C ALA A 58 9.91 1.75 -34.46
N VAL A 59 9.22 2.89 -34.48
CA VAL A 59 8.29 3.28 -33.46
C VAL A 59 7.11 2.31 -33.34
N ARG A 60 6.54 1.85 -34.46
CA ARG A 60 5.47 0.84 -34.46
C ARG A 60 5.90 -0.50 -33.84
N LYS A 61 7.13 -0.94 -34.08
CA LYS A 61 7.67 -2.15 -33.44
C LYS A 61 7.75 -2.00 -31.92
N LEU A 62 8.16 -0.82 -31.45
CA LEU A 62 8.24 -0.54 -29.99
C LEU A 62 6.88 -0.55 -29.31
N THR A 63 5.83 -0.03 -29.96
CA THR A 63 4.47 -0.07 -29.42
C THR A 63 3.89 -1.47 -29.32
N GLN A 64 4.31 -2.39 -30.18
CA GLN A 64 3.88 -3.78 -30.16
C GLN A 64 4.62 -4.62 -29.10
N THR A 65 5.84 -4.23 -28.74
CA THR A 65 6.66 -4.96 -27.77
C THR A 65 6.53 -4.30 -26.39
N ARG A 66 5.88 -4.99 -25.46
CA ARG A 66 5.81 -4.54 -24.05
C ARG A 66 7.19 -4.77 -23.41
N GLN A 67 8.00 -3.74 -23.35
CA GLN A 67 9.26 -3.77 -22.62
C GLN A 67 9.04 -3.16 -21.23
N ALA A 68 9.38 -3.91 -20.18
CA ALA A 68 9.44 -3.38 -18.83
C ALA A 68 10.81 -2.71 -18.61
N HIS A 69 10.83 -1.68 -17.78
CA HIS A 69 12.06 -1.05 -17.31
C HIS A 69 12.34 -1.47 -15.88
N THR A 70 13.45 -2.19 -15.67
CA THR A 70 13.85 -2.69 -14.37
C THR A 70 14.88 -1.77 -13.74
N ILE A 71 14.62 -1.32 -12.50
CA ILE A 71 15.57 -0.58 -11.67
C ILE A 71 16.10 -1.51 -10.60
N ASP A 72 17.41 -1.68 -10.56
CA ASP A 72 18.10 -2.47 -9.55
C ASP A 72 18.38 -1.62 -8.31
N LEU A 73 17.85 -2.09 -7.16
CA LEU A 73 18.01 -1.45 -5.86
C LEU A 73 19.06 -2.16 -4.99
N SER A 74 19.85 -3.08 -5.56
CA SER A 74 20.92 -3.74 -4.84
C SER A 74 21.90 -2.71 -4.26
N GLY A 75 22.28 -2.89 -2.98
CA GLY A 75 23.19 -1.98 -2.31
C GLY A 75 22.62 -0.57 -2.02
N SER A 76 21.34 -0.33 -2.24
CA SER A 76 20.69 0.93 -1.86
C SER A 76 20.73 1.13 -0.36
N LYS A 77 20.88 2.40 0.06
CA LYS A 77 20.86 2.82 1.47
C LYS A 77 19.51 3.40 1.85
N PRO A 78 19.14 3.38 3.15
CA PRO A 78 17.96 4.09 3.62
C PRO A 78 18.02 5.57 3.25
N GLY A 79 16.86 6.15 2.91
CA GLY A 79 16.72 7.55 2.56
C GLY A 79 16.06 7.77 1.21
N ARG A 80 16.12 9.01 0.75
CA ARG A 80 15.55 9.44 -0.53
C ARG A 80 16.55 9.18 -1.66
N LEU A 81 16.15 8.34 -2.61
CA LEU A 81 16.92 8.05 -3.82
C LEU A 81 16.23 8.70 -5.03
N ALA A 82 17.01 9.36 -5.88
CA ALA A 82 16.53 9.97 -7.10
C ALA A 82 17.24 9.34 -8.30
N PHE A 83 16.49 8.65 -9.14
CA PHE A 83 16.98 8.01 -10.35
C PHE A 83 16.72 8.92 -11.55
N SER A 84 17.77 9.50 -12.12
CA SER A 84 17.68 10.28 -13.36
C SER A 84 17.64 9.35 -14.55
N LEU A 85 16.48 9.27 -15.18
CA LEU A 85 16.25 8.41 -16.34
C LEU A 85 16.64 9.17 -17.63
N SER A 86 17.64 8.67 -18.31
CA SER A 86 18.11 9.23 -19.59
C SER A 86 17.92 8.19 -20.71
N ALA A 87 18.04 8.65 -21.96
CA ALA A 87 17.91 7.79 -23.14
C ALA A 87 18.82 6.55 -23.10
N LYS A 88 19.97 6.64 -22.42
CA LYS A 88 20.95 5.54 -22.30
C LYS A 88 20.43 4.34 -21.48
N HIS A 89 19.43 4.56 -20.64
CA HIS A 89 18.84 3.50 -19.83
C HIS A 89 17.79 2.66 -20.58
N PHE A 90 17.45 3.09 -21.81
CA PHE A 90 16.46 2.41 -22.65
C PHE A 90 17.15 1.79 -23.87
N ASN A 91 16.89 0.51 -24.11
CA ASN A 91 17.46 -0.19 -25.27
C ASN A 91 16.55 -0.04 -26.49
N PHE A 92 16.62 1.12 -27.16
CA PHE A 92 15.82 1.39 -28.34
C PHE A 92 16.59 1.13 -29.66
N PRO A 93 15.88 0.79 -30.74
CA PRO A 93 16.49 0.62 -32.06
C PRO A 93 17.19 1.89 -32.54
N ARG A 94 18.14 1.71 -33.46
CA ARG A 94 18.83 2.84 -34.12
C ARG A 94 17.82 3.79 -34.77
N GLY A 95 18.04 5.11 -34.61
CA GLY A 95 17.18 6.15 -35.15
C GLY A 95 16.05 6.60 -34.27
N VAL A 96 15.73 5.87 -33.16
CA VAL A 96 14.77 6.30 -32.15
C VAL A 96 15.47 7.13 -31.09
N VAL A 97 14.94 8.32 -30.82
CA VAL A 97 15.46 9.28 -29.84
C VAL A 97 14.41 9.45 -28.74
N VAL A 98 14.83 9.39 -27.49
CA VAL A 98 13.98 9.70 -26.34
C VAL A 98 13.93 11.22 -26.17
N SER A 99 12.73 11.78 -26.29
CA SER A 99 12.49 13.22 -26.11
C SER A 99 12.20 13.57 -24.66
N ARG A 100 11.45 12.69 -23.95
CA ARG A 100 11.06 12.91 -22.54
C ARG A 100 10.76 11.60 -21.84
N VAL A 101 11.06 11.57 -20.55
CA VAL A 101 10.65 10.50 -19.64
C VAL A 101 9.89 11.12 -18.47
N THR A 102 8.79 10.51 -18.05
CA THR A 102 7.99 10.99 -16.92
C THR A 102 7.58 9.81 -16.04
N PRO A 103 7.79 9.87 -14.74
CA PRO A 103 8.49 10.92 -13.98
C PRO A 103 10.00 10.90 -14.18
N ASN A 104 10.62 12.07 -14.14
CA ASN A 104 12.08 12.19 -14.17
C ASN A 104 12.52 13.44 -13.41
N PRO A 105 13.27 13.31 -12.30
CA PRO A 105 13.76 12.05 -11.75
C PRO A 105 12.65 11.19 -11.14
N LEU A 106 12.84 9.86 -11.16
CA LEU A 106 12.06 8.94 -10.36
C LEU A 106 12.60 8.98 -8.93
N VAL A 107 11.75 9.36 -7.98
CA VAL A 107 12.13 9.49 -6.57
C VAL A 107 11.53 8.33 -5.78
N LEU A 108 12.37 7.57 -5.10
CA LEU A 108 11.98 6.49 -4.19
C LEU A 108 12.48 6.80 -2.79
N ASN A 109 11.62 6.60 -1.79
CA ASN A 109 12.02 6.67 -0.39
C ASN A 109 12.15 5.25 0.16
N LEU A 110 13.34 4.91 0.65
CA LEU A 110 13.60 3.63 1.30
C LEU A 110 13.76 3.85 2.80
N SER A 111 12.99 3.09 3.58
CA SER A 111 13.03 3.12 5.04
C SER A 111 13.55 1.80 5.58
N PRO A 112 14.36 1.79 6.66
CA PRO A 112 14.73 0.56 7.32
C PRO A 112 13.48 -0.11 7.90
N THR A 113 13.41 -1.44 7.77
CA THR A 113 12.37 -2.24 8.41
C THR A 113 12.80 -2.65 9.80
N ILE A 114 11.86 -2.60 10.74
CA ILE A 114 11.99 -3.18 12.07
C ILE A 114 10.86 -4.16 12.33
N THR A 115 11.11 -5.05 13.26
CA THR A 115 10.11 -5.97 13.79
C THR A 115 9.78 -5.56 15.21
N ARG A 116 8.47 -5.47 15.52
CA ARG A 116 7.99 -5.13 16.87
C ARG A 116 6.73 -5.91 17.20
N THR A 117 6.60 -6.32 18.46
CA THR A 117 5.37 -6.90 19.00
C THR A 117 4.52 -5.78 19.58
N LEU A 118 3.28 -5.66 19.13
CA LEU A 118 2.32 -4.65 19.52
C LEU A 118 1.07 -5.30 20.13
N GLN A 119 0.45 -4.62 21.09
CA GLN A 119 -0.83 -5.04 21.65
C GLN A 119 -1.96 -4.77 20.65
N ILE A 120 -2.98 -5.63 20.67
CA ILE A 120 -4.18 -5.46 19.88
C ILE A 120 -5.28 -4.93 20.76
N GLN A 121 -5.94 -3.84 20.33
CA GLN A 121 -7.09 -3.25 20.99
C GLN A 121 -8.35 -3.42 20.14
N PRO A 122 -9.47 -3.90 20.70
CA PRO A 122 -10.71 -4.02 19.95
C PRO A 122 -11.35 -2.65 19.69
N VAL A 123 -11.86 -2.48 18.47
CA VAL A 123 -12.76 -1.36 18.12
C VAL A 123 -14.18 -1.89 18.14
N LEU A 124 -15.03 -1.30 19.00
CA LEU A 124 -16.42 -1.71 19.17
C LEU A 124 -17.32 -0.65 18.55
N GLU A 125 -18.29 -1.07 17.75
CA GLU A 125 -19.31 -0.21 17.18
C GLU A 125 -20.72 -0.65 17.59
N GLY A 126 -21.62 0.33 17.80
CA GLY A 126 -22.99 0.05 18.22
C GLY A 126 -23.12 -0.29 19.70
N LYS A 127 -24.28 -0.83 20.07
CA LYS A 127 -24.61 -1.30 21.44
C LYS A 127 -25.42 -2.57 21.35
N PRO A 128 -25.23 -3.53 22.26
CA PRO A 128 -26.07 -4.71 22.35
C PRO A 128 -27.55 -4.36 22.52
N PRO A 129 -28.48 -5.05 21.84
CA PRO A 129 -29.90 -4.81 21.98
C PRO A 129 -30.46 -5.30 23.33
N GLY A 130 -31.71 -4.92 23.67
CA GLY A 130 -32.42 -5.45 24.82
C GLY A 130 -31.92 -4.96 26.17
N GLY A 131 -31.32 -3.76 26.26
CA GLY A 131 -30.87 -3.20 27.55
C GLY A 131 -29.66 -3.94 28.13
N ARG A 132 -28.91 -4.59 27.31
CA ARG A 132 -27.65 -5.27 27.66
C ARG A 132 -26.45 -4.36 27.46
N GLU A 133 -25.33 -4.72 28.07
CA GLU A 133 -24.06 -4.03 27.91
C GLU A 133 -22.91 -5.02 27.82
N VAL A 134 -21.81 -4.58 27.21
CA VAL A 134 -20.58 -5.35 27.16
C VAL A 134 -19.90 -5.31 28.52
N LYS A 135 -19.71 -6.46 29.13
CA LYS A 135 -19.03 -6.60 30.44
C LYS A 135 -17.51 -6.72 30.24
N SER A 136 -17.07 -7.44 29.23
CA SER A 136 -15.64 -7.58 28.89
C SER A 136 -15.44 -7.94 27.44
N VAL A 137 -14.30 -7.54 26.88
CA VAL A 137 -13.81 -7.98 25.56
C VAL A 137 -12.37 -8.46 25.73
N GLN A 138 -12.11 -9.68 25.30
CA GLN A 138 -10.77 -10.27 25.30
C GLN A 138 -10.37 -10.62 23.88
N ILE A 139 -9.17 -10.18 23.49
CA ILE A 139 -8.59 -10.49 22.18
C ILE A 139 -7.56 -11.60 22.33
N ARG A 140 -7.65 -12.60 21.45
CA ARG A 140 -6.69 -13.72 21.38
C ARG A 140 -6.19 -13.91 19.96
N PRO A 141 -4.85 -13.81 19.70
CA PRO A 141 -3.83 -13.40 20.66
C PRO A 141 -3.96 -11.91 21.04
N SER A 142 -3.54 -11.54 22.24
CA SER A 142 -3.57 -10.14 22.72
C SER A 142 -2.46 -9.27 22.09
N GLN A 143 -1.49 -9.88 21.45
CA GLN A 143 -0.34 -9.24 20.83
C GLN A 143 -0.06 -9.85 19.47
N ILE A 144 0.48 -9.05 18.55
CA ILE A 144 0.92 -9.50 17.23
C ILE A 144 2.29 -8.93 16.92
N THR A 145 3.14 -9.77 16.29
CA THR A 145 4.45 -9.34 15.81
C THR A 145 4.33 -8.87 14.36
N VAL A 146 4.67 -7.61 14.12
CA VAL A 146 4.63 -6.99 12.79
C VAL A 146 6.01 -6.52 12.37
N GLN A 147 6.22 -6.48 11.06
CA GLN A 147 7.39 -5.93 10.40
C GLN A 147 6.97 -4.80 9.47
N GLY A 148 7.71 -3.71 9.46
CA GLY A 148 7.43 -2.58 8.58
C GLY A 148 8.42 -1.44 8.75
N PRO A 149 8.15 -0.27 8.14
CA PRO A 149 9.01 0.90 8.20
C PRO A 149 9.22 1.36 9.64
N TYR A 150 10.46 1.69 9.97
CA TYR A 150 10.81 2.21 11.30
C TYR A 150 9.93 3.40 11.71
N GLN A 151 9.73 4.33 10.78
CA GLN A 151 8.96 5.56 11.04
C GLN A 151 7.49 5.29 11.39
N GLU A 152 6.89 4.27 10.81
CA GLU A 152 5.49 3.91 11.10
C GLU A 152 5.36 3.13 12.42
N ILE A 153 6.32 2.23 12.71
CA ILE A 153 6.26 1.37 13.89
C ILE A 153 6.72 2.07 15.16
N ALA A 154 7.67 3.02 15.06
CA ALA A 154 8.30 3.63 16.24
C ALA A 154 7.28 4.31 17.16
N ASP A 155 6.31 5.01 16.59
CA ASP A 155 5.30 5.77 17.32
C ASP A 155 4.03 4.96 17.67
N LEU A 156 3.88 3.74 17.11
CA LEU A 156 2.74 2.89 17.38
C LEU A 156 2.82 2.28 18.79
N LYS A 157 1.79 2.50 19.58
CA LYS A 157 1.64 1.89 20.91
C LYS A 157 0.85 0.59 20.86
N PHE A 158 -0.16 0.52 20.03
CA PHE A 158 -1.05 -0.61 19.83
C PHE A 158 -1.57 -0.63 18.37
N LEU A 159 -2.14 -1.74 17.99
CA LEU A 159 -2.91 -1.90 16.74
C LEU A 159 -4.37 -2.11 17.08
N THR A 160 -5.26 -1.68 16.18
CA THR A 160 -6.70 -1.85 16.36
C THR A 160 -7.23 -2.99 15.51
N THR A 161 -8.32 -3.61 15.96
CA THR A 161 -9.07 -4.56 15.13
C THR A 161 -9.93 -3.81 14.12
N LEU A 162 -10.40 -4.51 13.09
CA LEU A 162 -11.56 -4.06 12.33
C LEU A 162 -12.74 -3.84 13.30
N PRO A 163 -13.65 -2.89 12.99
CA PRO A 163 -14.79 -2.60 13.84
C PRO A 163 -15.67 -3.84 14.09
N LEU A 164 -15.98 -4.10 15.35
CA LEU A 164 -16.87 -5.18 15.78
C LEU A 164 -18.26 -4.61 16.08
N ASP A 165 -19.23 -4.95 15.23
CA ASP A 165 -20.60 -4.49 15.40
C ASP A 165 -21.31 -5.25 16.53
N LEU A 166 -21.64 -4.54 17.60
CA LEU A 166 -22.33 -5.08 18.77
C LEU A 166 -23.86 -5.09 18.61
N SER A 167 -24.40 -4.39 17.62
CA SER A 167 -25.86 -4.23 17.44
C SER A 167 -26.59 -5.53 17.13
N LEU A 168 -25.86 -6.53 16.62
CA LEU A 168 -26.38 -7.85 16.28
C LEU A 168 -26.18 -8.89 17.41
N LEU A 169 -25.43 -8.54 18.45
CA LEU A 169 -25.02 -9.49 19.49
C LEU A 169 -25.99 -9.49 20.66
N THR A 170 -26.78 -10.56 20.77
CA THR A 170 -27.75 -10.77 21.88
C THR A 170 -27.16 -11.55 23.06
N GLU A 171 -26.08 -12.30 22.84
CA GLU A 171 -25.45 -13.18 23.84
C GLU A 171 -23.93 -13.06 23.75
N SER A 172 -23.26 -13.54 24.81
CA SER A 172 -21.80 -13.63 24.80
C SER A 172 -21.33 -14.57 23.69
N THR A 173 -20.39 -14.13 22.90
CA THR A 173 -19.93 -14.85 21.71
C THR A 173 -18.47 -14.60 21.41
N THR A 174 -17.88 -15.47 20.58
CA THR A 174 -16.53 -15.30 20.04
C THR A 174 -16.66 -14.97 18.55
N VAL A 175 -16.11 -13.84 18.15
CA VAL A 175 -16.11 -13.34 16.78
C VAL A 175 -14.70 -13.35 16.22
N ALA A 176 -14.52 -13.91 15.02
CA ALA A 176 -13.26 -13.78 14.30
C ALA A 176 -13.16 -12.37 13.70
N THR A 177 -11.99 -11.76 13.83
CA THR A 177 -11.69 -10.42 13.31
C THR A 177 -10.26 -10.37 12.80
N ASP A 178 -9.91 -9.26 12.18
CA ASP A 178 -8.54 -8.99 11.72
C ASP A 178 -8.03 -7.67 12.28
N VAL A 179 -6.71 -7.46 12.20
CA VAL A 179 -6.10 -6.15 12.51
C VAL A 179 -6.33 -5.18 11.37
N ASP A 180 -6.69 -3.95 11.71
CA ASP A 180 -6.81 -2.87 10.75
C ASP A 180 -5.43 -2.29 10.42
N PHE A 181 -4.89 -2.66 9.28
CA PHE A 181 -3.63 -2.13 8.73
C PHE A 181 -3.84 -0.98 7.74
N LYS A 182 -5.06 -0.39 7.65
CA LYS A 182 -5.31 0.71 6.73
C LYS A 182 -4.28 1.83 6.91
N ASN A 183 -3.71 2.26 5.80
CA ASN A 183 -2.68 3.31 5.73
C ASN A 183 -1.35 2.97 6.43
N LEU A 184 -1.12 1.71 6.81
CA LEU A 184 0.13 1.24 7.38
C LEU A 184 0.78 0.20 6.46
N HIS A 185 2.08 0.38 6.19
CA HIS A 185 2.86 -0.58 5.39
C HIS A 185 3.45 -1.68 6.29
N LEU A 186 2.57 -2.32 7.07
CA LEU A 186 2.94 -3.35 8.03
C LEU A 186 2.58 -4.74 7.49
N THR A 187 3.47 -5.68 7.75
CA THR A 187 3.24 -7.10 7.44
C THR A 187 3.30 -7.91 8.72
N PRO A 188 2.26 -8.69 9.07
CA PRO A 188 2.32 -9.60 10.19
C PRO A 188 3.32 -10.73 9.91
N LYS A 189 4.14 -11.09 10.89
CA LYS A 189 5.06 -12.23 10.77
C LYS A 189 4.35 -13.57 10.90
N GLU A 190 3.27 -13.60 11.67
CA GLU A 190 2.46 -14.79 11.90
C GLU A 190 1.01 -14.48 11.51
N GLN A 191 0.44 -15.33 10.68
CA GLN A 191 -0.97 -15.26 10.29
C GLN A 191 -1.76 -16.20 11.20
N ALA A 192 -2.07 -15.74 12.41
CA ALA A 192 -3.00 -16.43 13.28
C ALA A 192 -4.36 -15.72 13.25
N PRO A 193 -5.48 -16.45 13.23
CA PRO A 193 -6.80 -15.83 13.32
C PRO A 193 -6.93 -15.11 14.66
N ILE A 194 -7.44 -13.89 14.61
CA ILE A 194 -7.70 -13.09 15.80
C ILE A 194 -9.14 -13.32 16.24
N LEU A 195 -9.31 -13.73 17.48
CA LEU A 195 -10.61 -14.01 18.08
C LEU A 195 -10.93 -12.96 19.15
N ALA A 196 -12.09 -12.36 19.05
CA ALA A 196 -12.65 -11.46 20.05
C ALA A 196 -13.70 -12.20 20.87
N GLU A 197 -13.39 -12.51 22.13
CA GLU A 197 -14.36 -13.03 23.10
C GLU A 197 -15.11 -11.87 23.73
N ILE A 198 -16.38 -11.71 23.42
CA ILE A 198 -17.24 -10.62 23.88
C ILE A 198 -18.21 -11.19 24.90
N THR A 199 -18.11 -10.71 26.14
CA THR A 199 -19.05 -11.05 27.22
C THR A 199 -20.11 -9.97 27.34
N ILE A 200 -21.39 -10.35 27.20
CA ILE A 200 -22.54 -9.47 27.28
C ILE A 200 -23.36 -9.83 28.51
N GLY A 201 -23.76 -8.83 29.28
CA GLY A 201 -24.60 -9.01 30.48
C GLY A 201 -25.67 -7.95 30.57
N PRO A 202 -26.59 -8.08 31.56
CA PRO A 202 -27.62 -7.06 31.84
C PRO A 202 -26.94 -5.76 32.23
N LYS A 203 -27.53 -4.65 31.82
CA LYS A 203 -27.08 -3.31 32.29
C LYS A 203 -27.36 -3.15 33.76
N GLU A 204 -26.33 -2.88 34.52
CA GLU A 204 -26.48 -2.55 35.96
C GLU A 204 -27.07 -1.15 36.13
N VAL A 205 -28.25 -1.09 36.71
CA VAL A 205 -28.90 0.17 37.07
C VAL A 205 -28.68 0.42 38.57
N THR A 206 -27.69 1.21 38.93
CA THR A 206 -27.52 1.68 40.30
C THR A 206 -28.59 2.71 40.59
N ARG A 207 -29.62 2.32 41.34
CA ARG A 207 -30.58 3.28 41.92
C ARG A 207 -30.06 3.70 43.30
N SER A 208 -29.63 4.95 43.40
CA SER A 208 -29.45 5.59 44.71
C SER A 208 -30.83 5.84 45.34
N ILE A 209 -31.14 5.17 46.44
CA ILE A 209 -32.36 5.43 47.20
C ILE A 209 -31.96 6.44 48.27
N PRO A 210 -32.28 7.72 48.13
CA PRO A 210 -32.05 8.68 49.20
C PRO A 210 -33.10 8.46 50.30
N GLY A 211 -32.63 8.23 51.53
CA GLY A 211 -33.48 8.35 52.72
C GLY A 211 -34.05 7.07 53.31
N VAL A 212 -33.31 6.00 53.42
CA VAL A 212 -33.64 4.94 54.39
C VAL A 212 -33.05 5.36 55.76
N LEU A 213 -33.85 5.96 56.62
CA LEU A 213 -33.54 6.14 58.05
C LEU A 213 -33.50 4.76 58.73
N VAL A 214 -32.29 4.26 58.97
CA VAL A 214 -32.10 3.07 59.78
C VAL A 214 -32.33 3.52 61.27
N THR A 215 -33.56 3.35 61.76
CA THR A 215 -33.84 3.52 63.16
C THR A 215 -33.27 2.31 63.89
N ALA A 216 -32.19 2.51 64.61
CA ALA A 216 -31.67 1.50 65.54
C ALA A 216 -32.71 1.30 66.68
N GLY A 217 -33.30 0.11 66.74
CA GLY A 217 -34.22 -0.27 67.82
C GLY A 217 -33.49 -0.28 69.14
N PRO A 218 -34.23 -0.02 70.27
CA PRO A 218 -33.63 0.09 71.61
C PRO A 218 -33.03 -1.24 72.03
N LYS A 219 -31.78 -1.17 72.50
CA LYS A 219 -31.07 -2.26 73.16
C LYS A 219 -31.83 -2.60 74.48
N LYS A 220 -32.46 -3.79 74.53
CA LYS A 220 -32.98 -4.29 75.80
C LYS A 220 -31.81 -4.62 76.72
N ALA A 221 -31.92 -4.08 77.97
CA ALA A 221 -31.07 -4.38 79.13
C ALA A 221 -31.24 -5.82 79.61
#